data_06db511dd05953ba675ff3aa2e1bd042
#
_entry.id   06db511dd05953ba675ff3aa2e1bd042
#
_cell.length_a   1.000
_cell.length_b   1.000
_cell.length_c   1.000
_cell.angle_alpha   90.00
_cell.angle_beta   90.00
_cell.angle_gamma   90.00
#
_symmetry.space_group_name_H-M   'P 1'
#
loop_
_entity.id
_entity.type
_entity.pdbx_description
1 polymer ?
#
loop_
_entity_poly.entity_id
_entity_poly.type
_entity_poly.pdbx_seq_one_letter_code
_entity_poly.pdbx_strand_id
1 'polypeptide(L)'
;MYEGVVQDLIDELGRLPGVGPKSAQRIAFHILQAEPTDVRRLAHALLEVKDKVRFCAVCGNVAQQEQCNICRDARRDPEVICVVEEPKDVVAIERTREFRGRYHVLGGAISPIEGVGPDDLRIRELLARLADGAVTELILATDPNLEGEATATYLARMIKPMGLKVTRLASGLPVGGDLEYADEVTLGRAFEGRRLLDV
;
A
#
# COMPACT_ATOMS: atom_id res chain seq x y z
N MET A 1 -28.66 -5.62 -25.51
CA MET A 1 -27.40 -6.37 -25.56
C MET A 1 -26.76 -6.00 -26.90
N TYR A 2 -25.53 -5.57 -26.91
CA TYR A 2 -24.79 -5.28 -28.14
C TYR A 2 -24.24 -6.59 -28.70
N GLU A 3 -23.88 -6.61 -30.00
CA GLU A 3 -23.35 -7.82 -30.63
C GLU A 3 -21.85 -7.65 -30.96
N GLY A 4 -21.13 -8.78 -30.96
CA GLY A 4 -19.73 -8.86 -31.38
C GLY A 4 -18.77 -8.07 -30.48
N VAL A 5 -17.74 -7.50 -31.09
CA VAL A 5 -16.60 -6.87 -30.42
C VAL A 5 -16.94 -5.73 -29.46
N VAL A 6 -18.11 -5.12 -29.61
CA VAL A 6 -18.58 -4.05 -28.70
C VAL A 6 -19.00 -4.67 -27.37
N GLN A 7 -19.73 -5.79 -27.41
CA GLN A 7 -20.13 -6.51 -26.21
C GLN A 7 -18.90 -7.09 -25.51
N ASP A 8 -17.98 -7.69 -26.26
CA ASP A 8 -16.72 -8.23 -25.69
C ASP A 8 -15.93 -7.15 -24.92
N LEU A 9 -15.83 -5.93 -25.49
CA LEU A 9 -15.17 -4.83 -24.81
C LEU A 9 -15.89 -4.40 -23.53
N ILE A 10 -17.23 -4.35 -23.56
CA ILE A 10 -18.04 -4.01 -22.37
C ILE A 10 -17.83 -5.06 -21.27
N ASP A 11 -17.82 -6.33 -21.65
CA ASP A 11 -17.67 -7.45 -20.71
C ASP A 11 -16.27 -7.43 -20.08
N GLU A 12 -15.20 -7.21 -20.85
CA GLU A 12 -13.84 -7.09 -20.31
C GLU A 12 -13.67 -5.86 -19.39
N LEU A 13 -14.23 -4.72 -19.76
CA LEU A 13 -14.23 -3.55 -18.91
C LEU A 13 -15.02 -3.78 -17.61
N GLY A 14 -16.12 -4.52 -17.68
CA GLY A 14 -16.94 -4.87 -16.52
C GLY A 14 -16.29 -5.82 -15.52
N ARG A 15 -15.18 -6.47 -15.90
CA ARG A 15 -14.35 -7.29 -14.99
C ARG A 15 -13.39 -6.46 -14.14
N LEU A 16 -13.22 -5.18 -14.49
CA LEU A 16 -12.33 -4.30 -13.71
C LEU A 16 -12.97 -3.94 -12.36
N PRO A 17 -12.18 -3.97 -11.25
CA PRO A 17 -12.69 -3.58 -9.94
C PRO A 17 -13.30 -2.18 -9.95
N GLY A 18 -14.50 -2.03 -9.38
CA GLY A 18 -15.22 -0.75 -9.34
C GLY A 18 -15.90 -0.32 -10.65
N VAL A 19 -15.79 -1.11 -11.71
CA VAL A 19 -16.46 -0.82 -12.99
C VAL A 19 -17.74 -1.66 -13.11
N GLY A 20 -18.88 -1.04 -12.77
CA GLY A 20 -20.19 -1.68 -12.97
C GLY A 20 -20.66 -1.62 -14.44
N PRO A 21 -21.76 -2.35 -14.79
CA PRO A 21 -22.23 -2.47 -16.17
C PRO A 21 -22.47 -1.15 -16.90
N LYS A 22 -23.04 -0.16 -16.21
CA LYS A 22 -23.27 1.18 -16.79
C LYS A 22 -21.96 1.93 -17.09
N SER A 23 -20.96 1.78 -16.20
CA SER A 23 -19.64 2.40 -16.39
C SER A 23 -18.88 1.72 -17.50
N ALA A 24 -18.89 0.37 -17.57
CA ALA A 24 -18.28 -0.39 -18.65
C ALA A 24 -18.82 0.03 -20.02
N GLN A 25 -20.16 0.11 -20.15
CA GLN A 25 -20.81 0.59 -21.38
C GLN A 25 -20.37 2.01 -21.75
N ARG A 26 -20.36 2.95 -20.80
CA ARG A 26 -19.95 4.34 -21.03
C ARG A 26 -18.49 4.43 -21.49
N ILE A 27 -17.60 3.65 -20.89
CA ILE A 27 -16.18 3.61 -21.28
C ILE A 27 -16.03 3.01 -22.67
N ALA A 28 -16.74 1.91 -23.00
CA ALA A 28 -16.68 1.31 -24.32
C ALA A 28 -17.11 2.28 -25.41
N PHE A 29 -18.20 3.01 -25.21
CA PHE A 29 -18.68 4.02 -26.17
C PHE A 29 -17.74 5.20 -26.29
N HIS A 30 -17.07 5.61 -25.20
CA HIS A 30 -16.02 6.63 -25.28
C HIS A 30 -14.84 6.15 -26.15
N ILE A 31 -14.41 4.91 -25.96
CA ILE A 31 -13.35 4.28 -26.78
C ILE A 31 -13.72 4.22 -28.25
N LEU A 32 -14.98 3.89 -28.57
CA LEU A 32 -15.48 3.87 -29.94
C LEU A 32 -15.41 5.24 -30.64
N GLN A 33 -15.56 6.33 -29.89
CA GLN A 33 -15.52 7.69 -30.40
C GLN A 33 -14.13 8.34 -30.34
N ALA A 34 -13.19 7.72 -29.61
CA ALA A 34 -11.84 8.23 -29.44
C ALA A 34 -11.00 8.03 -30.71
N GLU A 35 -9.99 8.89 -30.88
CA GLU A 35 -9.03 8.75 -31.95
C GLU A 35 -8.27 7.42 -31.87
N PRO A 36 -8.06 6.71 -32.99
CA PRO A 36 -7.37 5.41 -32.98
C PRO A 36 -5.96 5.45 -32.36
N THR A 37 -5.30 6.58 -32.40
CA THR A 37 -3.98 6.81 -31.77
C THR A 37 -4.06 6.75 -30.25
N ASP A 38 -5.11 7.33 -29.67
CA ASP A 38 -5.32 7.33 -28.21
C ASP A 38 -5.69 5.94 -27.71
N VAL A 39 -6.52 5.22 -28.45
CA VAL A 39 -6.88 3.83 -28.13
C VAL A 39 -5.65 2.93 -28.17
N ARG A 40 -4.80 3.05 -29.21
CA ARG A 40 -3.54 2.29 -29.29
C ARG A 40 -2.59 2.61 -28.14
N ARG A 41 -2.48 3.88 -27.75
CA ARG A 41 -1.65 4.31 -26.62
C ARG A 41 -2.13 3.68 -25.31
N LEU A 42 -3.44 3.66 -25.06
CA LEU A 42 -4.01 3.00 -23.88
C LEU A 42 -3.74 1.50 -23.89
N ALA A 43 -4.04 0.82 -24.99
CA ALA A 43 -3.80 -0.62 -25.13
C ALA A 43 -2.31 -0.97 -24.92
N HIS A 44 -1.40 -0.19 -25.50
CA HIS A 44 0.03 -0.38 -25.31
C HIS A 44 0.43 -0.21 -23.85
N ALA A 45 -0.07 0.82 -23.15
CA ALA A 45 0.23 1.06 -21.74
C ALA A 45 -0.22 -0.13 -20.84
N LEU A 46 -1.40 -0.70 -21.13
CA LEU A 46 -1.91 -1.87 -20.41
C LEU A 46 -1.00 -3.10 -20.57
N LEU A 47 -0.55 -3.37 -21.79
CA LEU A 47 0.36 -4.48 -22.07
C LEU A 47 1.73 -4.24 -21.45
N GLU A 48 2.29 -3.02 -21.63
CA GLU A 48 3.60 -2.64 -21.16
C GLU A 48 3.75 -2.75 -19.63
N VAL A 49 2.71 -2.39 -18.88
CA VAL A 49 2.69 -2.56 -17.41
C VAL A 49 2.83 -4.04 -17.03
N LYS A 50 2.15 -4.95 -17.73
CA LYS A 50 2.24 -6.39 -17.45
C LYS A 50 3.62 -6.97 -17.80
N ASP A 51 4.24 -6.47 -18.85
CA ASP A 51 5.51 -6.99 -19.35
C ASP A 51 6.72 -6.44 -18.57
N LYS A 52 6.68 -5.16 -18.18
CA LYS A 52 7.85 -4.46 -17.62
C LYS A 52 7.81 -4.23 -16.12
N VAL A 53 6.62 -4.29 -15.50
CA VAL A 53 6.48 -4.03 -14.07
C VAL A 53 6.53 -5.35 -13.28
N ARG A 54 7.31 -5.33 -12.23
CA ARG A 54 7.48 -6.42 -11.26
C ARG A 54 7.49 -5.90 -9.84
N PHE A 55 7.49 -6.78 -8.87
CA PHE A 55 7.72 -6.40 -7.49
C PHE A 55 9.21 -6.40 -7.17
N CYS A 56 9.67 -5.40 -6.43
CA CYS A 56 11.04 -5.28 -5.96
C CYS A 56 11.44 -6.52 -5.15
N ALA A 57 12.53 -7.17 -5.51
CA ALA A 57 13.02 -8.37 -4.83
C ALA A 57 13.34 -8.12 -3.34
N VAL A 58 13.71 -6.88 -2.98
CA VAL A 58 14.06 -6.51 -1.60
C VAL A 58 12.83 -6.13 -0.77
N CYS A 59 11.99 -5.22 -1.26
CA CYS A 59 10.96 -4.60 -0.42
C CYS A 59 9.51 -4.87 -0.86
N GLY A 60 9.28 -5.55 -1.99
CA GLY A 60 7.93 -5.82 -2.49
C GLY A 60 7.22 -4.63 -3.14
N ASN A 61 7.81 -3.44 -3.20
CA ASN A 61 7.24 -2.31 -3.92
C ASN A 61 7.26 -2.52 -5.43
N VAL A 62 6.47 -1.75 -6.16
CA VAL A 62 6.46 -1.76 -7.63
C VAL A 62 7.81 -1.30 -8.18
N ALA A 63 8.35 -2.03 -9.16
CA ALA A 63 9.64 -1.76 -9.79
C ALA A 63 9.65 -2.17 -11.27
N GLN A 64 10.47 -1.50 -12.09
CA GLN A 64 10.78 -1.94 -13.46
C GLN A 64 12.08 -2.77 -13.53
N GLN A 65 12.89 -2.71 -12.50
CA GLN A 65 14.14 -3.46 -12.34
C GLN A 65 14.02 -4.40 -11.14
N GLU A 66 15.04 -5.22 -10.90
CA GLU A 66 15.08 -6.14 -9.75
C GLU A 66 14.84 -5.42 -8.41
N GLN A 67 15.42 -4.23 -8.27
CA GLN A 67 15.21 -3.36 -7.10
C GLN A 67 14.56 -2.04 -7.50
N CYS A 68 13.63 -1.56 -6.67
CA CYS A 68 12.98 -0.27 -6.88
C CYS A 68 13.94 0.92 -6.60
N ASN A 69 13.56 2.10 -7.05
CA ASN A 69 14.37 3.31 -6.88
C ASN A 69 14.69 3.61 -5.41
N ILE A 70 13.75 3.34 -4.49
CA ILE A 70 13.94 3.57 -3.05
C ILE A 70 15.02 2.63 -2.48
N CYS A 71 14.99 1.35 -2.83
CA CYS A 71 15.98 0.39 -2.34
C CYS A 71 17.39 0.66 -2.90
N ARG A 72 17.50 1.26 -4.09
CA ARG A 72 18.78 1.63 -4.72
C ARG A 72 19.32 2.98 -4.28
N ASP A 73 18.52 3.84 -3.64
CA ASP A 73 18.96 5.15 -3.19
C ASP A 73 19.82 5.03 -1.94
N ALA A 74 21.13 5.21 -2.11
CA ALA A 74 22.13 5.14 -1.04
C ALA A 74 21.99 6.26 0.02
N ARG A 75 21.19 7.30 -0.25
CA ARG A 75 20.91 8.39 0.71
C ARG A 75 19.85 8.00 1.74
N ARG A 76 19.17 6.86 1.53
CA ARG A 76 18.16 6.35 2.44
C ARG A 76 18.79 5.64 3.62
N ASP A 77 18.26 5.91 4.80
CA ASP A 77 18.67 5.24 6.03
C ASP A 77 18.34 3.74 5.96
N PRO A 78 19.35 2.85 5.95
CA PRO A 78 19.13 1.42 5.91
C PRO A 78 18.68 0.82 7.25
N GLU A 79 18.87 1.53 8.36
CA GLU A 79 18.59 1.06 9.72
C GLU A 79 17.10 1.19 10.10
N VAL A 80 16.31 1.96 9.32
CA VAL A 80 14.89 2.20 9.58
C VAL A 80 14.05 1.62 8.44
N ILE A 81 13.14 0.70 8.78
CA ILE A 81 12.19 0.11 7.84
C ILE A 81 10.77 0.49 8.21
N CYS A 82 10.02 1.07 7.25
CA CYS A 82 8.60 1.30 7.34
C CYS A 82 7.85 0.15 6.63
N VAL A 83 7.05 -0.59 7.38
CA VAL A 83 6.23 -1.71 6.89
C VAL A 83 4.86 -1.19 6.53
N VAL A 84 4.43 -1.45 5.30
CA VAL A 84 3.13 -1.05 4.75
C VAL A 84 2.42 -2.25 4.12
N GLU A 85 1.12 -2.14 3.90
CA GLU A 85 0.33 -3.21 3.29
C GLU A 85 0.54 -3.29 1.78
N GLU A 86 0.44 -2.16 1.07
CA GLU A 86 0.47 -2.11 -0.38
C GLU A 86 1.44 -1.05 -0.95
N PRO A 87 1.82 -1.17 -2.22
CA PRO A 87 2.67 -0.16 -2.88
C PRO A 87 2.08 1.26 -2.90
N LYS A 88 0.75 1.39 -2.89
CA LYS A 88 0.07 2.71 -2.83
C LYS A 88 0.40 3.47 -1.54
N ASP A 89 0.61 2.75 -0.44
CA ASP A 89 0.89 3.33 0.87
C ASP A 89 2.30 3.95 0.89
N VAL A 90 3.26 3.29 0.21
CA VAL A 90 4.59 3.87 -0.03
C VAL A 90 4.47 5.22 -0.71
N VAL A 91 3.62 5.33 -1.74
CA VAL A 91 3.41 6.60 -2.46
C VAL A 91 2.79 7.66 -1.55
N ALA A 92 1.86 7.28 -0.69
CA ALA A 92 1.22 8.20 0.26
C ALA A 92 2.25 8.77 1.26
N ILE A 93 3.10 7.92 1.85
CA ILE A 93 4.14 8.35 2.78
C ILE A 93 5.21 9.19 2.08
N GLU A 94 5.68 8.78 0.89
CA GLU A 94 6.69 9.52 0.12
C GLU A 94 6.24 10.96 -0.25
N ARG A 95 4.95 11.19 -0.45
CA ARG A 95 4.40 12.53 -0.70
C ARG A 95 4.63 13.49 0.45
N THR A 96 4.74 13.01 1.68
CA THR A 96 5.03 13.85 2.85
C THR A 96 6.45 14.41 2.86
N ARG A 97 7.39 13.67 2.22
CA ARG A 97 8.84 13.94 2.20
C ARG A 97 9.52 13.89 3.57
N GLU A 98 8.84 13.40 4.61
CA GLU A 98 9.34 13.32 5.97
C GLU A 98 10.13 12.04 6.25
N PHE A 99 9.76 10.93 5.58
CA PHE A 99 10.41 9.65 5.81
C PHE A 99 11.65 9.47 4.91
N ARG A 100 12.76 9.08 5.51
CA ARG A 100 14.05 8.88 4.84
C ARG A 100 14.58 7.45 4.93
N GLY A 101 13.85 6.56 5.59
CA GLY A 101 14.20 5.14 5.68
C GLY A 101 13.82 4.34 4.44
N ARG A 102 13.84 3.03 4.59
CA ARG A 102 13.44 2.05 3.57
C ARG A 102 12.06 1.50 3.87
N TYR A 103 11.45 0.84 2.88
CA TYR A 103 10.13 0.24 3.04
C TYR A 103 10.18 -1.28 2.99
N HIS A 104 9.12 -1.90 3.51
CA HIS A 104 8.76 -3.27 3.24
C HIS A 104 7.25 -3.35 2.99
N VAL A 105 6.86 -3.86 1.81
CA VAL A 105 5.47 -4.02 1.40
C VAL A 105 5.07 -5.47 1.66
N LEU A 106 4.04 -5.66 2.49
CA LEU A 106 3.55 -6.99 2.88
C LEU A 106 2.79 -7.70 1.76
N GLY A 107 2.12 -6.93 0.88
CA GLY A 107 1.22 -7.45 -0.15
C GLY A 107 -0.23 -7.58 0.29
N GLY A 108 -0.59 -7.02 1.46
CA GLY A 108 -1.92 -7.02 2.05
C GLY A 108 -1.87 -6.97 3.58
N ALA A 109 -2.99 -7.33 4.21
CA ALA A 109 -3.16 -7.49 5.65
C ALA A 109 -3.69 -8.88 5.99
N ILE A 110 -3.50 -9.33 7.23
CA ILE A 110 -4.11 -10.56 7.75
C ILE A 110 -5.63 -10.34 7.80
N SER A 111 -6.38 -11.12 7.02
CA SER A 111 -7.83 -11.05 6.94
C SER A 111 -8.43 -12.47 6.91
N PRO A 112 -8.88 -13.00 8.06
CA PRO A 112 -9.52 -14.31 8.11
C PRO A 112 -10.79 -14.39 7.23
N ILE A 113 -11.50 -13.27 7.07
CA ILE A 113 -12.72 -13.20 6.26
C ILE A 113 -12.40 -13.40 4.78
N GLU A 114 -11.28 -12.84 4.31
CA GLU A 114 -10.80 -12.99 2.93
C GLU A 114 -9.90 -14.22 2.75
N GLY A 115 -9.65 -14.98 3.81
CA GLY A 115 -8.79 -16.15 3.79
C GLY A 115 -7.30 -15.83 3.70
N VAL A 116 -6.89 -14.58 3.99
CA VAL A 116 -5.49 -14.16 3.96
C VAL A 116 -4.84 -14.41 5.31
N GLY A 117 -3.90 -15.35 5.34
CA GLY A 117 -3.09 -15.66 6.51
C GLY A 117 -1.69 -15.02 6.48
N PRO A 118 -0.92 -15.17 7.57
CA PRO A 118 0.44 -14.64 7.63
C PRO A 118 1.39 -15.20 6.55
N ASP A 119 1.13 -16.44 6.10
CA ASP A 119 1.94 -17.11 5.06
C ASP A 119 1.68 -16.59 3.66
N ASP A 120 0.56 -15.91 3.45
CA ASP A 120 0.20 -15.27 2.17
C ASP A 120 0.87 -13.89 2.02
N LEU A 121 1.40 -13.36 3.13
CA LEU A 121 2.08 -12.07 3.18
C LEU A 121 3.60 -12.23 3.15
N ARG A 122 4.30 -11.17 2.74
CA ARG A 122 5.77 -11.14 2.66
C ARG A 122 6.46 -10.97 4.02
N ILE A 123 5.95 -11.68 5.05
CA ILE A 123 6.48 -11.62 6.41
C ILE A 123 7.82 -12.36 6.52
N ARG A 124 7.99 -13.47 5.78
CA ARG A 124 9.25 -14.22 5.77
C ARG A 124 10.40 -13.38 5.22
N GLU A 125 10.14 -12.63 4.14
CA GLU A 125 11.14 -11.73 3.54
C GLU A 125 11.46 -10.55 4.48
N LEU A 126 10.47 -10.05 5.23
CA LEU A 126 10.72 -9.06 6.28
C LEU A 126 11.67 -9.61 7.34
N LEU A 127 11.37 -10.78 7.90
CA LEU A 127 12.21 -11.41 8.93
C LEU A 127 13.63 -11.67 8.42
N ALA A 128 13.78 -12.12 7.17
CA ALA A 128 15.10 -12.32 6.55
C ALA A 128 15.91 -11.02 6.46
N ARG A 129 15.24 -9.87 6.22
CA ARG A 129 15.90 -8.55 6.21
C ARG A 129 16.30 -8.06 7.60
N LEU A 130 15.63 -8.54 8.65
CA LEU A 130 15.93 -8.16 10.04
C LEU A 130 17.01 -9.06 10.67
N ALA A 131 17.31 -10.20 10.07
CA ALA A 131 18.19 -11.22 10.64
C ALA A 131 19.67 -10.81 10.73
N ASP A 132 20.12 -9.87 9.89
CA ASP A 132 21.51 -9.38 9.88
C ASP A 132 21.81 -8.37 11.00
N GLY A 133 20.78 -7.92 11.73
CA GLY A 133 20.91 -6.98 12.85
C GLY A 133 21.25 -5.54 12.44
N ALA A 134 21.26 -5.22 11.15
CA ALA A 134 21.52 -3.85 10.67
C ALA A 134 20.35 -2.89 10.90
N VAL A 135 19.13 -3.41 11.01
CA VAL A 135 17.91 -2.62 11.25
C VAL A 135 17.77 -2.36 12.75
N THR A 136 17.60 -1.11 13.13
CA THR A 136 17.43 -0.67 14.54
C THR A 136 15.99 -0.29 14.87
N GLU A 137 15.21 0.18 13.87
CA GLU A 137 13.81 0.55 14.05
C GLU A 137 12.91 -0.02 12.95
N LEU A 138 11.79 -0.58 13.36
CA LEU A 138 10.69 -0.99 12.49
C LEU A 138 9.46 -0.15 12.78
N ILE A 139 8.98 0.59 11.78
CA ILE A 139 7.76 1.38 11.87
C ILE A 139 6.63 0.57 11.22
N LEU A 140 5.62 0.20 12.00
CA LEU A 140 4.42 -0.46 11.48
C LEU A 140 3.42 0.60 11.01
N ALA A 141 3.26 0.70 9.69
CA ALA A 141 2.39 1.66 9.02
C ALA A 141 1.29 0.93 8.21
N THR A 142 0.71 -0.10 8.84
CA THR A 142 -0.50 -0.77 8.34
C THR A 142 -1.72 0.15 8.51
N ASP A 143 -2.77 -0.09 7.74
CA ASP A 143 -3.99 0.70 7.79
C ASP A 143 -4.60 0.72 9.21
N PRO A 144 -5.20 1.84 9.64
CA PRO A 144 -5.81 1.96 10.97
C PRO A 144 -7.21 1.32 11.05
N ASN A 145 -7.39 0.18 10.36
CA ASN A 145 -8.59 -0.66 10.38
C ASN A 145 -8.35 -1.95 11.20
N LEU A 146 -9.35 -2.83 11.28
CA LEU A 146 -9.28 -4.05 12.07
C LEU A 146 -8.18 -5.00 11.59
N GLU A 147 -8.05 -5.20 10.29
CA GLU A 147 -7.09 -6.08 9.65
C GLU A 147 -5.66 -5.55 9.82
N GLY A 148 -5.46 -4.25 9.60
CA GLY A 148 -4.16 -3.61 9.78
C GLY A 148 -3.71 -3.59 11.24
N GLU A 149 -4.62 -3.40 12.21
CA GLU A 149 -4.35 -3.51 13.65
C GLU A 149 -3.95 -4.95 14.04
N ALA A 150 -4.66 -5.96 13.53
CA ALA A 150 -4.34 -7.36 13.75
C ALA A 150 -2.96 -7.70 13.17
N THR A 151 -2.68 -7.24 11.96
CA THR A 151 -1.39 -7.43 11.27
C THR A 151 -0.24 -6.77 12.04
N ALA A 152 -0.41 -5.51 12.47
CA ALA A 152 0.59 -4.81 13.29
C ALA A 152 0.86 -5.54 14.60
N THR A 153 -0.19 -5.99 15.29
CA THR A 153 -0.07 -6.73 16.57
C THR A 153 0.66 -8.05 16.37
N TYR A 154 0.34 -8.78 15.30
CA TYR A 154 1.00 -10.03 14.94
C TYR A 154 2.51 -9.82 14.71
N LEU A 155 2.87 -8.84 13.87
CA LEU A 155 4.26 -8.49 13.58
C LEU A 155 5.00 -8.02 14.85
N ALA A 156 4.38 -7.16 15.65
CA ALA A 156 5.01 -6.67 16.88
C ALA A 156 5.34 -7.80 17.86
N ARG A 157 4.45 -8.78 18.03
CA ARG A 157 4.70 -9.95 18.89
C ARG A 157 5.85 -10.81 18.39
N MET A 158 5.97 -10.96 17.07
CA MET A 158 7.02 -11.75 16.45
C MET A 158 8.39 -11.05 16.50
N ILE A 159 8.43 -9.73 16.35
CA ILE A 159 9.67 -8.96 16.18
C ILE A 159 10.23 -8.41 17.49
N LYS A 160 9.39 -8.07 18.47
CA LYS A 160 9.84 -7.60 19.80
C LYS A 160 10.91 -8.48 20.45
N PRO A 161 10.84 -9.82 20.43
CA PRO A 161 11.88 -10.69 20.99
C PRO A 161 13.26 -10.53 20.32
N MET A 162 13.32 -9.97 19.12
CA MET A 162 14.58 -9.71 18.39
C MET A 162 15.33 -8.48 18.92
N GLY A 163 14.78 -7.74 19.91
CA GLY A 163 15.40 -6.55 20.49
C GLY A 163 15.29 -5.28 19.64
N LEU A 164 14.51 -5.31 18.56
CA LEU A 164 14.29 -4.17 17.68
C LEU A 164 13.31 -3.17 18.30
N LYS A 165 13.55 -1.88 18.06
CA LYS A 165 12.58 -0.82 18.35
C LYS A 165 11.42 -0.94 17.36
N VAL A 166 10.24 -1.29 17.85
CA VAL A 166 9.02 -1.35 17.03
C VAL A 166 8.14 -0.16 17.38
N THR A 167 7.86 0.66 16.39
CA THR A 167 7.01 1.86 16.50
C THR A 167 5.80 1.75 15.58
N ARG A 168 4.85 2.66 15.74
CA ARG A 168 3.66 2.78 14.93
C ARG A 168 3.39 4.23 14.60
N LEU A 169 2.73 4.47 13.45
CA LEU A 169 2.27 5.83 13.14
C LEU A 169 1.29 6.31 14.20
N ALA A 170 1.41 7.57 14.58
CA ALA A 170 0.51 8.20 15.54
C ALA A 170 -0.92 8.23 14.98
N SER A 171 -1.89 7.88 15.82
CA SER A 171 -3.31 8.05 15.52
C SER A 171 -3.85 9.25 16.28
N GLY A 172 -4.75 10.01 15.66
CA GLY A 172 -5.35 11.17 16.32
C GLY A 172 -6.18 12.03 15.39
N LEU A 173 -6.47 13.24 15.84
CA LEU A 173 -7.31 14.19 15.11
C LEU A 173 -6.61 14.68 13.84
N PRO A 174 -7.36 14.77 12.72
CA PRO A 174 -6.81 15.35 11.49
C PRO A 174 -6.59 16.84 11.66
N VAL A 175 -5.51 17.35 11.05
CA VAL A 175 -5.21 18.79 11.05
C VAL A 175 -6.28 19.55 10.26
N GLY A 176 -6.82 20.62 10.84
CA GLY A 176 -7.85 21.46 10.22
C GLY A 176 -9.29 20.97 10.39
N GLY A 177 -9.51 19.92 11.18
CA GLY A 177 -10.86 19.47 11.56
C GLY A 177 -11.32 20.08 12.88
N ASP A 178 -12.62 20.30 13.01
CA ASP A 178 -13.24 20.72 14.27
C ASP A 178 -13.45 19.50 15.19
N LEU A 179 -13.27 19.71 16.49
CA LEU A 179 -13.31 18.64 17.49
C LEU A 179 -14.71 17.98 17.56
N GLU A 180 -15.77 18.76 17.33
CA GLU A 180 -17.15 18.30 17.40
C GLU A 180 -17.55 17.29 16.31
N TYR A 181 -16.78 17.24 15.19
CA TYR A 181 -17.04 16.29 14.09
C TYR A 181 -16.19 15.02 14.18
N ALA A 182 -15.29 14.93 15.15
CA ALA A 182 -14.51 13.73 15.35
C ALA A 182 -15.34 12.64 16.04
N ASP A 183 -15.23 11.42 15.52
CA ASP A 183 -15.88 10.27 16.15
C ASP A 183 -15.23 9.91 17.49
N GLU A 184 -15.96 9.18 18.33
CA GLU A 184 -15.52 8.82 19.70
C GLU A 184 -14.23 8.00 19.72
N VAL A 185 -14.02 7.12 18.73
CA VAL A 185 -12.82 6.28 18.64
C VAL A 185 -11.60 7.13 18.32
N THR A 186 -11.72 8.03 17.34
CA THR A 186 -10.66 8.98 16.95
C THR A 186 -10.28 9.90 18.12
N LEU A 187 -11.27 10.42 18.84
CA LEU A 187 -11.03 11.23 20.04
C LEU A 187 -10.36 10.41 21.15
N GLY A 188 -10.81 9.19 21.41
CA GLY A 188 -10.19 8.30 22.38
C GLY A 188 -8.71 8.05 22.08
N ARG A 189 -8.38 7.70 20.84
CA ARG A 189 -6.99 7.52 20.39
C ARG A 189 -6.15 8.80 20.50
N ALA A 190 -6.74 9.96 20.23
CA ALA A 190 -6.06 11.24 20.39
C ALA A 190 -5.71 11.52 21.87
N PHE A 191 -6.60 11.18 22.81
CA PHE A 191 -6.31 11.30 24.24
C PHE A 191 -5.23 10.32 24.71
N GLU A 192 -5.23 9.09 24.23
CA GLU A 192 -4.20 8.10 24.54
C GLU A 192 -2.83 8.54 24.01
N GLY A 193 -2.80 9.06 22.77
CA GLY A 193 -1.59 9.51 22.08
C GLY A 193 -1.15 10.95 22.40
N ARG A 194 -1.78 11.63 23.40
CA ARG A 194 -1.46 13.01 23.75
C ARG A 194 0.02 13.20 24.11
N ARG A 195 0.61 14.28 23.63
CA ARG A 195 2.02 14.63 23.85
C ARG A 195 2.15 15.81 24.81
N LEU A 196 3.30 15.88 25.49
CA LEU A 196 3.68 17.10 26.21
C LEU A 196 3.87 18.24 25.20
N LEU A 197 3.40 19.43 25.57
CA LEU A 197 3.71 20.65 24.84
C LEU A 197 5.03 21.17 25.41
N ASP A 198 6.10 21.03 24.64
CA ASP A 198 7.36 21.70 24.89
C ASP A 198 7.21 23.16 24.44
N VAL A 199 7.16 24.11 25.38
CA VAL A 199 7.03 25.57 25.15
C VAL A 199 8.39 26.20 25.34
#